data_ea8eff8fdb94e2f1bc8a9338786bf68b
#
_entry.id   ea8eff8fdb94e2f1bc8a9338786bf68b
#
_cell.length_a   1.000
_cell.length_b   1.000
_cell.length_c   1.000
_cell.angle_alpha   90.00
_cell.angle_beta   90.00
_cell.angle_gamma   90.00
#
_symmetry.space_group_name_H-M   'P 1'
#
loop_
_entity.id
_entity.type
_entity.pdbx_description
1 polymer ?
#
loop_
_entity_poly.entity_id
_entity_poly.type
_entity_poly.pdbx_seq_one_letter_code
_entity_poly.pdbx_strand_id
1 'polypeptide(L)'
;MFIADLKENYNEYGLPPEFADCLPSECPTCGAMMEMSESLTGLHCSNPRCPDKLVMRIRAICQDIGVLNFGESTIEKFLDYYEVTNPLNIFALKKGMIISDEVSEAVSESIISQIEEKKNFLLWEYVRVANIPGVQTSAKDIFSGYSNLTDAYKDIEAGGVAFIQEKLGIHNDNELSIRAMKIYNSLMEFKDDLLECECEVNIIDVSDKKELNVVCSDQVGGGFSKKAEFYDYVNETFKDKIHVNFLPSVTKKIDYLVWAGADGSPARYTNKVKTVEGYHEKGINIPIVTAQQFIEEMQKL
;
A
#
# COMPACT_ATOMS: atom_id res chain seq x y z
N MET A 1 -20.40 -14.66 4.18
CA MET A 1 -21.49 -15.57 4.67
C MET A 1 -20.90 -16.45 5.74
N PHE A 2 -21.53 -16.50 6.91
CA PHE A 2 -21.06 -17.34 8.00
C PHE A 2 -21.27 -18.83 7.71
N ILE A 3 -20.34 -19.67 8.17
CA ILE A 3 -20.44 -21.11 7.98
C ILE A 3 -21.65 -21.72 8.71
N ALA A 4 -22.04 -21.12 9.83
CA ALA A 4 -23.26 -21.53 10.54
C ALA A 4 -24.50 -21.38 9.64
N ASP A 5 -24.67 -20.24 8.99
CA ASP A 5 -25.79 -19.99 8.06
C ASP A 5 -25.75 -20.90 6.84
N LEU A 6 -24.54 -21.18 6.35
CA LEU A 6 -24.33 -22.09 5.21
C LEU A 6 -24.72 -23.52 5.55
N LYS A 7 -24.43 -23.98 6.79
CA LYS A 7 -24.82 -25.32 7.26
C LYS A 7 -26.35 -25.50 7.39
N GLU A 8 -27.05 -24.43 7.75
CA GLU A 8 -28.50 -24.43 7.86
C GLU A 8 -29.18 -24.37 6.48
N ASN A 9 -28.55 -23.67 5.50
CA ASN A 9 -29.16 -23.37 4.21
C ASN A 9 -28.35 -23.90 3.02
N TYR A 10 -27.60 -25.00 3.18
CA TYR A 10 -26.70 -25.55 2.15
C TYR A 10 -27.36 -25.82 0.81
N ASN A 11 -28.64 -26.20 0.81
CA ASN A 11 -29.41 -26.46 -0.41
C ASN A 11 -29.60 -25.22 -1.30
N GLU A 12 -29.70 -24.02 -0.69
CA GLU A 12 -29.86 -22.77 -1.42
C GLU A 12 -28.58 -22.38 -2.18
N TYR A 13 -27.42 -22.86 -1.70
CA TYR A 13 -26.11 -22.60 -2.30
C TYR A 13 -25.64 -23.76 -3.21
N GLY A 14 -26.46 -24.79 -3.39
CA GLY A 14 -26.14 -25.94 -4.25
C GLY A 14 -24.94 -26.77 -3.74
N LEU A 15 -24.67 -26.76 -2.44
CA LEU A 15 -23.57 -27.48 -1.83
C LEU A 15 -24.05 -28.85 -1.30
N PRO A 16 -23.22 -29.91 -1.41
CA PRO A 16 -23.53 -31.19 -0.77
C PRO A 16 -23.54 -31.05 0.77
N PRO A 17 -24.46 -31.73 1.47
CA PRO A 17 -24.51 -31.69 2.95
C PRO A 17 -23.18 -32.07 3.59
N GLU A 18 -22.53 -33.12 3.06
CA GLU A 18 -21.26 -33.63 3.58
C GLU A 18 -20.14 -32.56 3.53
N PHE A 19 -20.17 -31.67 2.53
CA PHE A 19 -19.23 -30.57 2.41
C PHE A 19 -19.49 -29.52 3.50
N ALA A 20 -20.74 -29.13 3.70
CA ALA A 20 -21.09 -28.14 4.73
C ALA A 20 -20.73 -28.66 6.13
N ASP A 21 -20.95 -29.94 6.43
CA ASP A 21 -20.65 -30.55 7.72
C ASP A 21 -19.15 -30.60 8.04
N CYS A 22 -18.29 -30.70 7.01
CA CYS A 22 -16.83 -30.72 7.16
C CYS A 22 -16.23 -29.34 7.47
N LEU A 23 -16.96 -28.26 7.23
CA LEU A 23 -16.43 -26.89 7.43
C LEU A 23 -16.45 -26.50 8.92
N PRO A 24 -15.36 -25.94 9.48
CA PRO A 24 -15.37 -25.44 10.85
C PRO A 24 -16.27 -24.19 10.94
N SER A 25 -17.16 -24.16 11.93
CA SER A 25 -18.02 -22.99 12.19
C SER A 25 -17.29 -21.91 13.00
N GLU A 26 -16.27 -22.32 13.75
CA GLU A 26 -15.49 -21.45 14.61
C GLU A 26 -14.00 -21.52 14.24
N CYS A 27 -13.32 -20.40 14.39
CA CYS A 27 -11.88 -20.33 14.18
C CYS A 27 -11.12 -21.12 15.26
N PRO A 28 -10.24 -22.07 14.89
CA PRO A 28 -9.50 -22.86 15.87
C PRO A 28 -8.57 -22.05 16.74
N THR A 29 -8.15 -20.86 16.29
CA THR A 29 -7.19 -19.99 16.98
C THR A 29 -7.87 -19.04 17.97
N CYS A 30 -8.98 -18.39 17.59
CA CYS A 30 -9.60 -17.35 18.39
C CYS A 30 -11.08 -17.59 18.73
N GLY A 31 -11.69 -18.69 18.30
CA GLY A 31 -13.08 -19.02 18.57
C GLY A 31 -14.12 -18.17 17.82
N ALA A 32 -13.71 -17.16 17.05
CA ALA A 32 -14.66 -16.36 16.28
C ALA A 32 -15.28 -17.18 15.14
N MET A 33 -16.45 -16.74 14.66
CA MET A 33 -17.14 -17.42 13.57
C MET A 33 -16.30 -17.42 12.29
N MET A 34 -16.38 -18.51 11.54
CA MET A 34 -15.76 -18.61 10.21
C MET A 34 -16.73 -18.14 9.14
N GLU A 35 -16.18 -17.51 8.11
CA GLU A 35 -16.89 -17.01 6.95
C GLU A 35 -16.37 -17.63 5.67
N MET A 36 -17.28 -17.90 4.73
CA MET A 36 -16.95 -18.26 3.36
C MET A 36 -16.83 -16.99 2.51
N SER A 37 -15.82 -16.94 1.66
CA SER A 37 -15.69 -15.87 0.65
C SER A 37 -16.92 -15.85 -0.29
N GLU A 38 -17.18 -14.69 -0.90
CA GLU A 38 -18.28 -14.54 -1.88
C GLU A 38 -18.16 -15.51 -3.07
N SER A 39 -16.94 -15.89 -3.43
CA SER A 39 -16.64 -16.85 -4.48
C SER A 39 -16.77 -18.32 -4.05
N LEU A 40 -17.06 -18.60 -2.80
CA LEU A 40 -17.12 -19.93 -2.18
C LEU A 40 -15.80 -20.73 -2.29
N THR A 41 -14.67 -20.06 -2.48
CA THR A 41 -13.36 -20.68 -2.70
C THR A 41 -12.41 -20.56 -1.51
N GLY A 42 -12.76 -19.76 -0.52
CA GLY A 42 -11.91 -19.50 0.64
C GLY A 42 -12.68 -19.40 1.94
N LEU A 43 -12.08 -19.96 2.98
CA LEU A 43 -12.57 -19.91 4.36
C LEU A 43 -11.72 -18.91 5.15
N HIS A 44 -12.33 -18.03 5.92
CA HIS A 44 -11.61 -17.05 6.73
C HIS A 44 -12.33 -16.78 8.07
N CYS A 45 -11.56 -16.44 9.06
CA CYS A 45 -12.05 -16.01 10.36
C CYS A 45 -12.72 -14.62 10.26
N SER A 46 -13.88 -14.42 10.88
CA SER A 46 -14.55 -13.11 10.89
C SER A 46 -13.82 -12.08 11.77
N ASN A 47 -13.05 -12.53 12.77
CA ASN A 47 -12.30 -11.63 13.64
C ASN A 47 -11.12 -10.99 12.89
N PRO A 48 -11.10 -9.66 12.65
CA PRO A 48 -9.99 -8.97 11.98
C PRO A 48 -8.71 -8.95 12.84
N ARG A 49 -8.85 -9.13 14.17
CA ARG A 49 -7.74 -9.18 15.13
C ARG A 49 -7.37 -10.62 15.55
N CYS A 50 -7.72 -11.60 14.72
CA CYS A 50 -7.30 -12.98 14.95
C CYS A 50 -5.76 -13.08 14.96
N PRO A 51 -5.13 -13.81 15.92
CA PRO A 51 -3.69 -13.98 15.97
C PRO A 51 -3.08 -14.48 14.65
N ASP A 52 -3.70 -15.45 13.97
CA ASP A 52 -3.23 -15.92 12.66
C ASP A 52 -3.22 -14.80 11.60
N LYS A 53 -4.24 -13.92 11.62
CA LYS A 53 -4.25 -12.74 10.73
C LYS A 53 -3.17 -11.74 11.08
N LEU A 54 -2.81 -11.62 12.35
CA LEU A 54 -1.74 -10.74 12.79
C LEU A 54 -0.39 -11.17 12.19
N VAL A 55 -0.06 -12.47 12.26
CA VAL A 55 1.15 -13.03 11.61
C VAL A 55 1.16 -12.71 10.13
N MET A 56 0.05 -12.96 9.44
CA MET A 56 -0.08 -12.72 8.00
C MET A 56 0.04 -11.23 7.65
N ARG A 57 -0.51 -10.33 8.46
CA ARG A 57 -0.40 -8.88 8.26
C ARG A 57 1.02 -8.39 8.49
N ILE A 58 1.71 -8.82 9.53
CA ILE A 58 3.13 -8.50 9.77
C ILE A 58 3.97 -8.97 8.59
N ARG A 59 3.75 -10.21 8.14
CA ARG A 59 4.46 -10.74 6.96
C ARG A 59 4.22 -9.90 5.71
N ALA A 60 2.98 -9.50 5.45
CA ALA A 60 2.64 -8.66 4.31
C ALA A 60 3.33 -7.28 4.40
N ILE A 61 3.36 -6.66 5.58
CA ILE A 61 4.08 -5.40 5.82
C ILE A 61 5.57 -5.58 5.50
N CYS A 62 6.21 -6.62 6.04
CA CYS A 62 7.62 -6.90 5.81
C CYS A 62 7.95 -7.13 4.33
N GLN A 63 7.07 -7.82 3.59
CA GLN A 63 7.20 -8.01 2.15
C GLN A 63 7.07 -6.69 1.38
N ASP A 64 6.10 -5.87 1.73
CA ASP A 64 5.84 -4.57 1.10
C ASP A 64 7.01 -3.59 1.27
N ILE A 65 7.65 -3.58 2.45
CA ILE A 65 8.81 -2.73 2.72
C ILE A 65 10.15 -3.40 2.37
N GLY A 66 10.13 -4.67 1.92
CA GLY A 66 11.31 -5.40 1.47
C GLY A 66 12.24 -5.85 2.59
N VAL A 67 11.72 -6.16 3.79
CA VAL A 67 12.49 -6.76 4.89
C VAL A 67 12.70 -8.25 4.63
N LEU A 68 13.97 -8.66 4.66
CA LEU A 68 14.39 -10.06 4.46
C LEU A 68 14.63 -10.77 5.80
N ASN A 69 14.52 -12.10 5.79
CA ASN A 69 14.78 -12.98 6.93
C ASN A 69 13.83 -12.82 8.13
N PHE A 70 12.71 -12.12 7.96
CA PHE A 70 11.64 -12.03 8.96
C PHE A 70 10.48 -12.93 8.50
N GLY A 71 10.71 -14.23 8.55
CA GLY A 71 9.76 -15.26 8.15
C GLY A 71 8.71 -15.54 9.22
N GLU A 72 7.70 -16.33 8.84
CA GLU A 72 6.52 -16.65 9.68
C GLU A 72 6.92 -17.19 11.06
N SER A 73 7.83 -18.18 11.12
CA SER A 73 8.29 -18.73 12.41
C SER A 73 9.01 -17.70 13.30
N THR A 74 9.70 -16.72 12.72
CA THR A 74 10.35 -15.65 13.49
C THR A 74 9.30 -14.64 13.98
N ILE A 75 8.27 -14.37 13.18
CA ILE A 75 7.15 -13.51 13.54
C ILE A 75 6.34 -14.15 14.68
N GLU A 76 6.02 -15.44 14.60
CA GLU A 76 5.31 -16.17 15.65
C GLU A 76 6.06 -16.08 16.98
N LYS A 77 7.37 -16.32 17.01
CA LYS A 77 8.20 -16.18 18.21
C LYS A 77 8.21 -14.75 18.75
N PHE A 78 8.24 -13.76 17.88
CA PHE A 78 8.15 -12.36 18.26
C PHE A 78 6.80 -12.07 18.93
N LEU A 79 5.70 -12.61 18.40
CA LEU A 79 4.36 -12.45 18.98
C LEU A 79 4.22 -13.16 20.32
N ASP A 80 4.79 -14.36 20.47
CA ASP A 80 4.77 -15.12 21.73
C ASP A 80 5.53 -14.41 22.85
N TYR A 81 6.58 -13.65 22.49
CA TYR A 81 7.42 -12.97 23.46
C TYR A 81 6.91 -11.57 23.84
N TYR A 82 6.25 -10.88 22.90
CA TYR A 82 5.71 -9.55 23.06
C TYR A 82 4.21 -9.62 22.79
N GLU A 83 3.38 -9.26 23.72
CA GLU A 83 1.91 -9.21 23.55
C GLU A 83 1.50 -8.20 22.44
N VAL A 84 1.95 -8.45 21.22
CA VAL A 84 1.71 -7.59 20.07
C VAL A 84 0.28 -7.81 19.57
N THR A 85 -0.49 -6.75 19.56
CA THR A 85 -1.87 -6.75 19.02
C THR A 85 -2.00 -5.95 17.73
N ASN A 86 -1.05 -5.05 17.47
CA ASN A 86 -1.01 -4.18 16.32
C ASN A 86 0.17 -4.58 15.40
N PRO A 87 -0.06 -4.96 14.13
CA PRO A 87 1.01 -5.38 13.22
C PRO A 87 2.03 -4.26 12.93
N LEU A 88 1.65 -2.99 13.11
CA LEU A 88 2.55 -1.85 12.92
C LEU A 88 3.58 -1.70 14.07
N ASN A 89 3.43 -2.42 15.18
CA ASN A 89 4.43 -2.45 16.25
C ASN A 89 5.80 -2.96 15.78
N ILE A 90 5.89 -3.57 14.59
CA ILE A 90 7.19 -3.88 13.98
C ILE A 90 8.07 -2.65 13.79
N PHE A 91 7.47 -1.46 13.59
CA PHE A 91 8.21 -0.20 13.50
C PHE A 91 8.77 0.29 14.84
N ALA A 92 8.23 -0.19 15.96
CA ALA A 92 8.73 0.09 17.31
C ALA A 92 9.86 -0.85 17.74
N LEU A 93 10.24 -1.85 16.92
CA LEU A 93 11.27 -2.82 17.26
C LEU A 93 12.62 -2.17 17.49
N LYS A 94 13.26 -2.54 18.60
CA LYS A 94 14.60 -2.08 18.99
C LYS A 94 15.58 -3.23 19.04
N LYS A 95 16.88 -2.90 18.94
CA LYS A 95 17.96 -3.86 19.06
C LYS A 95 17.78 -4.74 20.32
N GLY A 96 17.90 -6.03 20.16
CA GLY A 96 17.72 -7.00 21.24
C GLY A 96 16.31 -7.55 21.43
N MET A 97 15.30 -6.97 20.77
CA MET A 97 13.90 -7.41 20.97
C MET A 97 13.53 -8.72 20.23
N ILE A 98 14.30 -9.15 19.23
CA ILE A 98 14.00 -10.36 18.44
C ILE A 98 14.97 -11.50 18.78
N ILE A 99 15.71 -11.39 19.84
CA ILE A 99 16.72 -12.43 20.22
C ILE A 99 16.02 -13.57 20.95
N SER A 100 16.17 -14.78 20.41
CA SER A 100 15.79 -16.03 21.04
C SER A 100 16.89 -17.07 20.76
N ASP A 101 16.80 -18.25 21.40
CA ASP A 101 17.72 -19.36 21.13
C ASP A 101 17.76 -19.78 19.65
N GLU A 102 16.74 -19.40 18.87
CA GLU A 102 16.60 -19.75 17.47
C GLU A 102 16.83 -18.58 16.50
N VAL A 103 16.91 -17.34 17.01
CA VAL A 103 17.19 -16.13 16.22
C VAL A 103 18.46 -15.50 16.74
N SER A 104 19.55 -15.63 16.00
CA SER A 104 20.84 -15.06 16.39
C SER A 104 20.80 -13.53 16.44
N GLU A 105 21.66 -12.94 17.27
CA GLU A 105 21.81 -11.49 17.37
C GLU A 105 22.06 -10.82 16.02
N ALA A 106 22.90 -11.44 15.17
CA ALA A 106 23.20 -10.91 13.83
C ALA A 106 21.96 -10.87 12.92
N VAL A 107 21.08 -11.87 12.99
CA VAL A 107 19.82 -11.88 12.22
C VAL A 107 18.87 -10.83 12.76
N SER A 108 18.74 -10.72 14.09
CA SER A 108 17.93 -9.69 14.74
C SER A 108 18.38 -8.27 14.37
N GLU A 109 19.68 -8.00 14.46
CA GLU A 109 20.25 -6.70 14.07
C GLU A 109 20.00 -6.38 12.58
N SER A 110 20.15 -7.38 11.72
CA SER A 110 19.87 -7.22 10.29
C SER A 110 18.41 -6.87 10.01
N ILE A 111 17.46 -7.53 10.66
CA ILE A 111 16.02 -7.26 10.50
C ILE A 111 15.71 -5.84 10.97
N ILE A 112 16.18 -5.46 12.15
CA ILE A 112 15.92 -4.12 12.74
C ILE A 112 16.53 -3.02 11.86
N SER A 113 17.78 -3.20 11.39
CA SER A 113 18.41 -2.23 10.47
C SER A 113 17.60 -2.05 9.19
N GLN A 114 17.10 -3.13 8.60
CA GLN A 114 16.26 -3.06 7.41
C GLN A 114 14.94 -2.31 7.68
N ILE A 115 14.30 -2.52 8.83
CA ILE A 115 13.09 -1.81 9.22
C ILE A 115 13.38 -0.32 9.41
N GLU A 116 14.45 0.03 10.12
CA GLU A 116 14.85 1.43 10.36
C GLU A 116 15.11 2.19 9.05
N GLU A 117 15.75 1.56 8.07
CA GLU A 117 15.99 2.15 6.75
C GLU A 117 14.68 2.42 5.96
N LYS A 118 13.59 1.73 6.32
CA LYS A 118 12.30 1.77 5.60
C LYS A 118 11.20 2.55 6.32
N LYS A 119 11.52 3.30 7.39
CA LYS A 119 10.54 4.07 8.17
C LYS A 119 10.08 5.39 7.53
N ASN A 120 10.55 5.73 6.33
CA ASN A 120 10.17 6.97 5.65
C ASN A 120 9.02 6.69 4.67
N PHE A 121 7.85 7.27 4.94
CA PHE A 121 6.63 7.05 4.16
C PHE A 121 5.95 8.37 3.79
N LEU A 122 5.32 8.41 2.64
CA LEU A 122 4.17 9.28 2.44
C LEU A 122 2.99 8.75 3.29
N LEU A 123 2.09 9.61 3.72
CA LEU A 123 0.98 9.18 4.55
C LEU A 123 0.16 8.04 3.92
N TRP A 124 -0.15 8.15 2.63
CA TRP A 124 -0.87 7.09 1.92
C TRP A 124 -0.07 5.78 1.79
N GLU A 125 1.27 5.85 1.71
CA GLU A 125 2.13 4.66 1.70
C GLU A 125 2.12 3.96 3.06
N TYR A 126 2.20 4.72 4.15
CA TYR A 126 2.06 4.19 5.50
C TYR A 126 0.74 3.46 5.69
N VAL A 127 -0.38 4.08 5.31
CA VAL A 127 -1.71 3.45 5.38
C VAL A 127 -1.80 2.21 4.47
N ARG A 128 -1.20 2.24 3.28
CA ARG A 128 -1.15 1.08 2.38
C ARG A 128 -0.38 -0.08 3.00
N VAL A 129 0.80 0.21 3.56
CA VAL A 129 1.68 -0.77 4.21
C VAL A 129 1.02 -1.37 5.46
N ALA A 130 0.21 -0.61 6.19
CA ALA A 130 -0.54 -1.12 7.35
C ALA A 130 -1.44 -2.32 7.05
N ASN A 131 -1.65 -2.61 5.76
CA ASN A 131 -2.39 -3.77 5.25
C ASN A 131 -3.79 -3.90 5.86
N ILE A 132 -4.51 -2.77 5.92
CA ILE A 132 -5.89 -2.72 6.40
C ILE A 132 -6.80 -3.39 5.37
N PRO A 133 -7.70 -4.32 5.78
CA PRO A 133 -8.58 -5.02 4.86
C PRO A 133 -9.37 -4.10 3.92
N GLY A 134 -9.19 -4.27 2.61
CA GLY A 134 -9.91 -3.53 1.58
C GLY A 134 -9.42 -2.10 1.31
N VAL A 135 -8.41 -1.60 2.05
CA VAL A 135 -7.92 -0.21 1.95
C VAL A 135 -6.72 -0.06 1.02
N GLN A 136 -5.85 -1.07 0.89
CA GLN A 136 -4.52 -0.97 0.27
C GLN A 136 -4.53 -0.29 -1.12
N THR A 137 -5.44 -0.71 -2.01
CA THR A 137 -5.54 -0.17 -3.38
C THR A 137 -6.16 1.24 -3.43
N SER A 138 -6.82 1.66 -2.36
CA SER A 138 -7.53 2.92 -2.24
C SER A 138 -6.80 3.93 -1.35
N ALA A 139 -5.75 3.51 -0.66
CA ALA A 139 -5.02 4.36 0.28
C ALA A 139 -4.53 5.65 -0.38
N LYS A 140 -3.98 5.57 -1.59
CA LYS A 140 -3.50 6.74 -2.32
C LYS A 140 -4.64 7.71 -2.65
N ASP A 141 -5.77 7.23 -3.14
CA ASP A 141 -6.91 8.09 -3.52
C ASP A 141 -7.49 8.81 -2.30
N ILE A 142 -7.46 8.19 -1.11
CA ILE A 142 -8.03 8.72 0.12
C ILE A 142 -7.06 9.66 0.86
N PHE A 143 -5.78 9.27 0.97
CA PHE A 143 -4.81 9.95 1.85
C PHE A 143 -3.82 10.87 1.13
N SER A 144 -3.82 10.92 -0.21
CA SER A 144 -2.99 11.91 -0.92
C SER A 144 -3.39 13.33 -0.54
N GLY A 145 -2.39 14.17 -0.27
CA GLY A 145 -2.57 15.57 0.13
C GLY A 145 -2.70 15.79 1.64
N TYR A 146 -2.67 14.73 2.45
CA TYR A 146 -2.56 14.84 3.91
C TYR A 146 -1.12 14.59 4.36
N SER A 147 -0.67 15.37 5.35
CA SER A 147 0.65 15.24 5.98
C SER A 147 0.63 14.51 7.32
N ASN A 148 -0.57 14.23 7.87
CA ASN A 148 -0.74 13.47 9.10
C ASN A 148 -2.11 12.78 9.14
N LEU A 149 -2.23 11.75 9.97
CA LEU A 149 -3.47 10.98 10.12
C LEU A 149 -4.58 11.77 10.81
N THR A 150 -4.24 12.66 11.74
CA THR A 150 -5.23 13.43 12.52
C THR A 150 -6.11 14.27 11.60
N ASP A 151 -5.52 15.00 10.65
CA ASP A 151 -6.27 15.82 9.71
C ASP A 151 -7.04 14.95 8.71
N ALA A 152 -6.44 13.85 8.23
CA ALA A 152 -7.13 12.92 7.34
C ALA A 152 -8.36 12.31 8.02
N TYR A 153 -8.24 11.84 9.25
CA TYR A 153 -9.37 11.25 9.98
C TYR A 153 -10.45 12.27 10.36
N LYS A 154 -10.08 13.52 10.60
CA LYS A 154 -11.06 14.60 10.82
C LYS A 154 -12.00 14.74 9.61
N ASP A 155 -11.46 14.71 8.39
CA ASP A 155 -12.27 14.82 7.17
C ASP A 155 -13.05 13.52 6.90
N ILE A 156 -12.43 12.34 7.14
CA ILE A 156 -13.09 11.03 7.00
C ILE A 156 -14.30 10.93 7.97
N GLU A 157 -14.14 11.34 9.21
CA GLU A 157 -15.23 11.31 10.21
C GLU A 157 -16.32 12.32 9.89
N ALA A 158 -15.96 13.52 9.45
CA ALA A 158 -16.92 14.55 9.08
C ALA A 158 -17.75 14.19 7.84
N GLY A 159 -17.11 13.59 6.82
CA GLY A 159 -17.76 13.26 5.56
C GLY A 159 -18.29 11.82 5.47
N GLY A 160 -17.84 10.94 6.35
CA GLY A 160 -18.29 9.54 6.41
C GLY A 160 -18.06 8.76 5.12
N VAL A 161 -18.99 7.87 4.81
CA VAL A 161 -18.94 7.02 3.59
C VAL A 161 -18.99 7.88 2.32
N ALA A 162 -19.70 9.02 2.34
CA ALA A 162 -19.79 9.90 1.19
C ALA A 162 -18.43 10.49 0.80
N PHE A 163 -17.61 10.86 1.78
CA PHE A 163 -16.23 11.32 1.55
C PHE A 163 -15.38 10.24 0.86
N ILE A 164 -15.46 9.00 1.34
CA ILE A 164 -14.73 7.87 0.71
C ILE A 164 -15.20 7.67 -0.74
N GLN A 165 -16.52 7.78 -0.97
CA GLN A 165 -17.11 7.67 -2.31
C GLN A 165 -16.57 8.73 -3.28
N GLU A 166 -16.51 9.98 -2.83
CA GLU A 166 -15.95 11.10 -3.58
C GLU A 166 -14.47 10.88 -3.92
N LYS A 167 -13.65 10.52 -2.91
CA LYS A 167 -12.23 10.24 -3.10
C LYS A 167 -11.95 9.10 -4.08
N LEU A 168 -12.82 8.10 -4.12
CA LEU A 168 -12.72 6.98 -5.05
C LEU A 168 -13.30 7.28 -6.45
N GLY A 169 -13.90 8.45 -6.66
CA GLY A 169 -14.56 8.81 -7.92
C GLY A 169 -15.77 7.92 -8.23
N ILE A 170 -16.46 7.42 -7.20
CA ILE A 170 -17.65 6.59 -7.36
C ILE A 170 -18.87 7.53 -7.44
N HIS A 171 -19.37 7.71 -8.63
CA HIS A 171 -20.56 8.52 -8.89
C HIS A 171 -21.79 7.63 -8.98
N ASN A 172 -22.50 7.44 -7.87
CA ASN A 172 -23.83 6.85 -7.81
C ASN A 172 -24.76 7.85 -7.17
N ASP A 173 -25.72 8.35 -7.94
CA ASP A 173 -26.57 9.48 -7.54
C ASP A 173 -27.53 9.18 -6.37
N ASN A 174 -27.72 7.92 -5.96
CA ASN A 174 -28.75 7.58 -4.96
C ASN A 174 -28.39 6.48 -3.95
N GLU A 175 -27.21 5.81 -4.02
CA GLU A 175 -26.86 4.75 -3.08
C GLU A 175 -25.40 4.84 -2.61
N LEU A 176 -25.20 4.64 -1.30
CA LEU A 176 -23.86 4.50 -0.76
C LEU A 176 -23.24 3.21 -1.29
N SER A 177 -22.08 3.33 -1.92
CA SER A 177 -21.35 2.17 -2.45
C SER A 177 -20.96 1.21 -1.34
N ILE A 178 -21.30 -0.07 -1.49
CA ILE A 178 -20.89 -1.14 -0.57
C ILE A 178 -19.36 -1.14 -0.41
N ARG A 179 -18.60 -0.87 -1.48
CA ARG A 179 -17.14 -0.77 -1.43
C ARG A 179 -16.70 0.40 -0.54
N ALA A 180 -17.29 1.60 -0.71
CA ALA A 180 -16.95 2.77 0.10
C ALA A 180 -17.30 2.54 1.57
N MET A 181 -18.43 1.89 1.85
CA MET A 181 -18.85 1.52 3.21
C MET A 181 -17.88 0.54 3.87
N LYS A 182 -17.47 -0.52 3.17
CA LYS A 182 -16.47 -1.48 3.67
C LYS A 182 -15.15 -0.79 4.00
N ILE A 183 -14.66 0.09 3.10
CA ILE A 183 -13.41 0.85 3.32
C ILE A 183 -13.55 1.78 4.52
N TYR A 184 -14.64 2.54 4.62
CA TYR A 184 -14.90 3.43 5.75
C TYR A 184 -14.88 2.65 7.09
N ASN A 185 -15.63 1.56 7.17
CA ASN A 185 -15.70 0.73 8.38
C ASN A 185 -14.32 0.18 8.76
N SER A 186 -13.55 -0.32 7.78
CA SER A 186 -12.19 -0.81 8.04
C SER A 186 -11.26 0.31 8.51
N LEU A 187 -11.33 1.51 7.93
CA LEU A 187 -10.53 2.66 8.37
C LEU A 187 -10.89 3.06 9.79
N MET A 188 -12.17 3.07 10.15
CA MET A 188 -12.61 3.41 11.51
C MET A 188 -12.21 2.33 12.52
N GLU A 189 -12.27 1.06 12.15
CA GLU A 189 -11.88 -0.06 13.01
C GLU A 189 -10.38 -0.05 13.35
N PHE A 190 -9.52 0.30 12.36
CA PHE A 190 -8.07 0.30 12.51
C PHE A 190 -7.46 1.70 12.74
N LYS A 191 -8.31 2.72 13.02
CA LYS A 191 -7.89 4.10 13.27
C LYS A 191 -6.84 4.20 14.37
N ASP A 192 -7.14 3.60 15.53
CA ASP A 192 -6.29 3.68 16.70
C ASP A 192 -4.95 2.97 16.47
N ASP A 193 -4.96 1.83 15.76
CA ASP A 193 -3.74 1.10 15.40
C ASP A 193 -2.79 1.97 14.55
N LEU A 194 -3.35 2.74 13.61
CA LEU A 194 -2.57 3.66 12.76
C LEU A 194 -2.01 4.83 13.57
N LEU A 195 -2.86 5.48 14.38
CA LEU A 195 -2.47 6.66 15.17
C LEU A 195 -1.43 6.30 16.22
N GLU A 196 -1.54 5.15 16.88
CA GLU A 196 -0.59 4.69 17.89
C GLU A 196 0.83 4.56 17.33
N CYS A 197 0.94 4.01 16.12
CA CYS A 197 2.24 3.74 15.49
C CYS A 197 2.75 4.84 14.55
N GLU A 198 2.00 5.92 14.33
CA GLU A 198 2.42 7.05 13.48
C GLU A 198 3.73 7.67 13.98
N CYS A 199 3.94 7.74 15.31
CA CYS A 199 5.16 8.29 15.90
C CYS A 199 6.41 7.40 15.73
N GLU A 200 6.25 6.13 15.36
CA GLU A 200 7.35 5.18 15.14
C GLU A 200 7.89 5.23 13.70
N VAL A 201 7.25 5.99 12.83
CA VAL A 201 7.64 6.19 11.44
C VAL A 201 7.85 7.68 11.15
N ASN A 202 8.55 7.96 10.06
CA ASN A 202 8.75 9.33 9.59
C ASN A 202 7.79 9.59 8.41
N ILE A 203 6.70 10.29 8.68
CA ILE A 203 5.78 10.72 7.61
C ILE A 203 6.38 11.94 6.91
N ILE A 204 6.64 11.79 5.62
CA ILE A 204 7.18 12.84 4.76
C ILE A 204 6.06 13.84 4.49
N ASP A 205 6.23 15.06 4.97
CA ASP A 205 5.30 16.14 4.67
C ASP A 205 5.45 16.58 3.22
N VAL A 206 4.38 16.45 2.46
CA VAL A 206 4.30 16.86 1.05
C VAL A 206 3.18 17.89 0.81
N SER A 207 2.57 18.40 1.87
CA SER A 207 1.45 19.36 1.79
C SER A 207 1.78 20.59 0.95
N ASP A 208 3.04 21.05 0.99
CA ASP A 208 3.54 22.19 0.23
C ASP A 208 4.31 21.79 -1.05
N LYS A 209 4.41 20.47 -1.35
CA LYS A 209 5.17 19.97 -2.51
C LYS A 209 4.25 19.58 -3.65
N LYS A 210 4.63 19.98 -4.86
CA LYS A 210 3.94 19.50 -6.06
C LYS A 210 4.22 18.02 -6.27
N GLU A 211 3.17 17.18 -6.25
CA GLU A 211 3.29 15.75 -6.55
C GLU A 211 3.28 15.53 -8.07
N LEU A 212 4.23 14.74 -8.57
CA LEU A 212 4.35 14.41 -9.98
C LEU A 212 4.45 12.89 -10.18
N ASN A 213 3.66 12.36 -11.10
CA ASN A 213 3.71 10.96 -11.51
C ASN A 213 4.55 10.84 -12.79
N VAL A 214 5.71 10.23 -12.70
CA VAL A 214 6.68 10.16 -13.80
C VAL A 214 6.95 8.72 -14.20
N VAL A 215 6.92 8.43 -15.48
CA VAL A 215 7.36 7.15 -16.03
C VAL A 215 8.66 7.35 -16.79
N CYS A 216 9.65 6.51 -16.54
CA CYS A 216 10.88 6.48 -17.31
C CYS A 216 10.89 5.33 -18.30
N SER A 217 11.32 5.60 -19.51
CA SER A 217 11.70 4.58 -20.50
C SER A 217 13.01 3.91 -20.09
N ASP A 218 13.46 2.90 -20.83
CA ASP A 218 14.70 2.17 -20.50
C ASP A 218 15.96 3.04 -20.57
N GLN A 219 15.94 4.05 -21.42
CA GLN A 219 16.97 5.07 -21.55
C GLN A 219 16.38 6.43 -21.23
N VAL A 220 16.94 7.13 -20.24
CA VAL A 220 16.47 8.45 -19.81
C VAL A 220 17.26 9.62 -20.41
N GLY A 221 18.51 9.37 -20.83
CA GLY A 221 19.41 10.40 -21.38
C GLY A 221 19.97 11.33 -20.29
N GLY A 222 20.48 12.51 -20.73
CA GLY A 222 20.91 13.55 -19.81
C GLY A 222 22.15 13.20 -18.95
N GLY A 223 22.99 12.25 -19.42
CA GLY A 223 24.18 11.84 -18.69
C GLY A 223 23.97 10.70 -17.68
N PHE A 224 22.74 10.24 -17.46
CA PHE A 224 22.42 9.13 -16.57
C PHE A 224 22.56 7.80 -17.33
N SER A 225 23.39 6.90 -16.80
CA SER A 225 23.59 5.57 -17.37
C SER A 225 22.48 4.58 -16.98
N LYS A 226 21.83 4.81 -15.83
CA LYS A 226 20.75 3.98 -15.30
C LYS A 226 19.59 4.85 -14.78
N LYS A 227 18.37 4.31 -14.84
CA LYS A 227 17.20 4.98 -14.26
C LYS A 227 17.35 5.26 -12.76
N ALA A 228 17.94 4.34 -12.01
CA ALA A 228 18.14 4.49 -10.57
C ALA A 228 18.96 5.76 -10.26
N GLU A 229 20.03 6.00 -11.00
CA GLU A 229 20.84 7.22 -10.85
C GLU A 229 20.03 8.51 -11.09
N PHE A 230 19.12 8.48 -12.07
CA PHE A 230 18.21 9.60 -12.33
C PHE A 230 17.18 9.76 -11.20
N TYR A 231 16.63 8.66 -10.68
CA TYR A 231 15.67 8.69 -9.57
C TYR A 231 16.30 9.27 -8.31
N ASP A 232 17.48 8.79 -7.95
CA ASP A 232 18.23 9.27 -6.78
C ASP A 232 18.55 10.76 -6.93
N TYR A 233 19.06 11.18 -8.10
CA TYR A 233 19.34 12.57 -8.39
C TYR A 233 18.11 13.48 -8.24
N VAL A 234 16.98 13.10 -8.83
CA VAL A 234 15.74 13.89 -8.77
C VAL A 234 15.23 13.98 -7.34
N ASN A 235 15.20 12.84 -6.62
CA ASN A 235 14.72 12.79 -5.24
C ASN A 235 15.62 13.59 -4.29
N GLU A 236 16.94 13.60 -4.48
CA GLU A 236 17.84 14.39 -3.64
C GLU A 236 17.81 15.88 -3.99
N THR A 237 17.81 16.21 -5.28
CA THR A 237 17.95 17.60 -5.74
C THR A 237 16.68 18.42 -5.51
N PHE A 238 15.51 17.79 -5.66
CA PHE A 238 14.23 18.51 -5.64
C PHE A 238 13.37 18.17 -4.43
N LYS A 239 13.90 17.42 -3.43
CA LYS A 239 13.19 16.96 -2.24
C LYS A 239 12.38 18.02 -1.51
N ASP A 240 12.80 19.29 -1.57
CA ASP A 240 12.14 20.38 -0.86
C ASP A 240 11.02 21.07 -1.67
N LYS A 241 10.92 20.80 -2.98
CA LYS A 241 9.99 21.46 -3.89
C LYS A 241 8.93 20.53 -4.48
N ILE A 242 9.33 19.32 -4.83
CA ILE A 242 8.47 18.35 -5.51
C ILE A 242 8.62 16.97 -4.89
N HIS A 243 7.55 16.20 -4.98
CA HIS A 243 7.58 14.77 -4.73
C HIS A 243 7.34 14.04 -6.05
N VAL A 244 8.28 13.18 -6.47
CA VAL A 244 8.17 12.45 -7.73
C VAL A 244 7.88 10.98 -7.50
N ASN A 245 6.72 10.52 -7.94
CA ASN A 245 6.35 9.12 -7.98
C ASN A 245 6.83 8.49 -9.29
N PHE A 246 7.89 7.69 -9.24
CA PHE A 246 8.37 6.95 -10.41
C PHE A 246 7.55 5.68 -10.63
N LEU A 247 6.64 5.72 -11.61
CA LEU A 247 5.73 4.62 -11.90
C LEU A 247 6.33 3.61 -12.90
N PRO A 248 6.04 2.31 -12.76
CA PRO A 248 6.58 1.28 -13.66
C PRO A 248 5.93 1.28 -15.04
N SER A 249 4.68 1.75 -15.15
CA SER A 249 3.87 1.67 -16.36
C SER A 249 3.16 2.99 -16.69
N VAL A 250 2.89 3.19 -17.98
CA VAL A 250 2.19 4.38 -18.48
C VAL A 250 0.69 4.24 -18.24
N THR A 251 0.11 5.28 -17.64
CA THR A 251 -1.33 5.46 -17.46
C THR A 251 -1.72 6.86 -17.98
N LYS A 252 -3.03 7.14 -18.07
CA LYS A 252 -3.52 8.47 -18.44
C LYS A 252 -3.27 9.54 -17.35
N LYS A 253 -2.86 9.13 -16.17
CA LYS A 253 -2.65 9.99 -15.00
C LYS A 253 -1.17 10.35 -14.76
N ILE A 254 -0.26 10.02 -15.69
CA ILE A 254 1.14 10.44 -15.55
C ILE A 254 1.32 11.88 -16.03
N ASP A 255 2.23 12.59 -15.37
CA ASP A 255 2.56 13.98 -15.69
C ASP A 255 3.67 14.07 -16.75
N TYR A 256 4.59 13.10 -16.74
CA TYR A 256 5.72 13.06 -17.67
C TYR A 256 6.10 11.63 -18.08
N LEU A 257 6.52 11.49 -19.34
CA LEU A 257 7.32 10.36 -19.81
C LEU A 257 8.75 10.82 -20.05
N VAL A 258 9.73 10.28 -19.31
CA VAL A 258 11.15 10.57 -19.51
C VAL A 258 11.77 9.54 -20.45
N TRP A 259 12.28 10.00 -21.59
CA TRP A 259 12.88 9.17 -22.64
C TRP A 259 14.01 9.89 -23.34
N ALA A 260 15.15 9.21 -23.51
CA ALA A 260 16.36 9.78 -24.14
C ALA A 260 16.16 10.30 -25.57
N GLY A 261 15.21 9.74 -26.31
CA GLY A 261 14.94 10.16 -27.70
C GLY A 261 13.96 11.32 -27.85
N ALA A 262 13.52 11.94 -26.76
CA ALA A 262 12.54 13.03 -26.80
C ALA A 262 13.04 14.29 -27.54
N ASP A 263 14.35 14.50 -27.60
CA ASP A 263 15.00 15.61 -28.33
C ASP A 263 15.48 15.23 -29.74
N GLY A 264 15.12 14.04 -30.24
CA GLY A 264 15.58 13.50 -31.51
C GLY A 264 16.90 12.74 -31.45
N SER A 265 17.50 12.59 -30.28
CA SER A 265 18.70 11.77 -30.09
C SER A 265 18.43 10.28 -30.37
N PRO A 266 19.43 9.52 -30.84
CA PRO A 266 19.28 8.10 -31.07
C PRO A 266 18.96 7.36 -29.73
N ALA A 267 17.76 6.82 -29.64
CA ALA A 267 17.33 6.04 -28.48
C ALA A 267 16.36 4.93 -28.91
N ARG A 268 16.31 3.85 -28.13
CA ARG A 268 15.40 2.76 -28.40
C ARG A 268 13.95 3.22 -28.22
N TYR A 269 13.16 3.09 -29.26
CA TYR A 269 11.71 3.32 -29.19
C TYR A 269 11.02 2.20 -28.44
N THR A 270 10.30 2.54 -27.38
CA THR A 270 9.70 1.55 -26.46
C THR A 270 8.17 1.58 -26.52
N ASN A 271 7.54 0.51 -26.00
CA ASN A 271 6.08 0.46 -25.90
C ASN A 271 5.52 1.60 -25.02
N LYS A 272 6.29 2.11 -24.05
CA LYS A 272 5.89 3.24 -23.21
C LYS A 272 5.72 4.51 -24.04
N VAL A 273 6.67 4.80 -24.94
CA VAL A 273 6.60 5.94 -25.86
C VAL A 273 5.40 5.80 -26.80
N LYS A 274 5.24 4.64 -27.43
CA LYS A 274 4.09 4.35 -28.30
C LYS A 274 2.74 4.53 -27.59
N THR A 275 2.67 4.16 -26.31
CA THR A 275 1.43 4.31 -25.53
C THR A 275 1.10 5.78 -25.29
N VAL A 276 2.09 6.62 -24.97
CA VAL A 276 1.88 8.07 -24.77
C VAL A 276 1.51 8.75 -26.08
N GLU A 277 2.17 8.42 -27.19
CA GLU A 277 1.79 8.94 -28.52
C GLU A 277 0.35 8.55 -28.88
N GLY A 278 -0.08 7.32 -28.58
CA GLY A 278 -1.47 6.90 -28.76
C GLY A 278 -2.46 7.63 -27.82
N TYR A 279 -1.98 8.21 -26.72
CA TYR A 279 -2.79 9.13 -25.90
C TYR A 279 -2.86 10.52 -26.53
N HIS A 280 -1.77 11.03 -27.13
CA HIS A 280 -1.77 12.29 -27.89
C HIS A 280 -2.80 12.27 -29.03
N GLU A 281 -2.88 11.16 -29.78
CA GLU A 281 -3.88 10.98 -30.84
C GLU A 281 -5.33 11.07 -30.31
N LYS A 282 -5.54 10.78 -29.02
CA LYS A 282 -6.84 10.86 -28.33
C LYS A 282 -7.04 12.18 -27.58
N GLY A 283 -6.18 13.17 -27.81
CA GLY A 283 -6.26 14.50 -27.17
C GLY A 283 -5.76 14.58 -25.72
N ILE A 284 -5.09 13.53 -25.21
CA ILE A 284 -4.49 13.53 -23.87
C ILE A 284 -3.01 13.89 -24.03
N ASN A 285 -2.64 15.11 -23.64
CA ASN A 285 -1.30 15.65 -23.83
C ASN A 285 -0.40 15.34 -22.62
N ILE A 286 0.42 14.31 -22.72
CA ILE A 286 1.43 13.93 -21.71
C ILE A 286 2.80 14.31 -22.29
N PRO A 287 3.56 15.21 -21.65
CA PRO A 287 4.90 15.59 -22.12
C PRO A 287 5.84 14.38 -22.18
N ILE A 288 6.55 14.24 -23.32
CA ILE A 288 7.67 13.31 -23.49
C ILE A 288 8.93 14.16 -23.48
N VAL A 289 9.79 13.97 -22.49
CA VAL A 289 10.98 14.80 -22.24
C VAL A 289 12.23 13.95 -22.02
N THR A 290 13.41 14.51 -22.25
CA THR A 290 14.66 13.89 -21.78
C THR A 290 14.85 14.15 -20.29
N ALA A 291 15.74 13.39 -19.62
CA ALA A 291 16.08 13.64 -18.22
C ALA A 291 16.58 15.08 -18.01
N GLN A 292 17.35 15.62 -18.94
CA GLN A 292 17.85 16.99 -18.87
C GLN A 292 16.70 18.01 -18.95
N GLN A 293 15.79 17.84 -19.91
CA GLN A 293 14.61 18.71 -20.04
C GLN A 293 13.71 18.64 -18.82
N PHE A 294 13.51 17.44 -18.26
CA PHE A 294 12.76 17.27 -17.02
C PHE A 294 13.39 18.05 -15.87
N ILE A 295 14.72 17.92 -15.66
CA ILE A 295 15.47 18.66 -14.65
C ILE A 295 15.32 20.18 -14.81
N GLU A 296 15.45 20.68 -16.03
CA GLU A 296 15.29 22.10 -16.35
C GLU A 296 13.88 22.62 -16.05
N GLU A 297 12.85 21.81 -16.28
CA GLU A 297 11.48 22.15 -15.90
C GLU A 297 11.29 22.18 -14.39
N MET A 298 11.85 21.20 -13.67
CA MET A 298 11.76 21.16 -12.21
C MET A 298 12.53 22.29 -11.52
N GLN A 299 13.60 22.79 -12.15
CA GLN A 299 14.34 23.96 -11.62
C GLN A 299 13.53 25.26 -11.68
N LYS A 300 12.51 25.35 -12.56
CA LYS A 300 11.64 26.51 -12.71
C LYS A 300 10.49 26.58 -11.69
N LEU A 301 10.23 25.46 -11.00
CA LEU A 301 9.25 25.36 -9.91
C LEU A 301 9.86 25.88 -8.60
#